data_13ce158eaba34bee29dee20c287bedae
#
_entry.id   13ce158eaba34bee29dee20c287bedae
#
_cell.length_a   1.000
_cell.length_b   1.000
_cell.length_c   1.000
_cell.angle_alpha   90.00
_cell.angle_beta   90.00
_cell.angle_gamma   90.00
#
_symmetry.space_group_name_H-M   'P 1'
#
loop_
_entity.id
_entity.type
_entity.pdbx_description
1 polymer ?
#
loop_
_entity_poly.entity_id
_entity_poly.type
_entity_poly.pdbx_seq_one_letter_code
_entity_poly.pdbx_strand_id
1 'polypeptide(L)'
;MSEDFIEIFSKNVSVEVCNSLIEWFDRCHQTGHSIHNMPLIGGSTSKLRRSDEAISIPTQSVSSISIPVIELSPFWEALNLCYIDYSQKYEIQDFNASCLKFNIHKVIEGQGYHQWHWETLPDSKMGERLLRWLSFLKVPEEGGETEFLYQKRRIKPEVGTTLVWPSYFTHLHKGNMVIKGEKYYITGWFER
;
A
#
# COMPACT_ATOMS: atom_id res chain seq x y z
N MET A 1 -1.22 -14.15 24.36
CA MET A 1 -0.39 -13.87 23.17
C MET A 1 -0.18 -12.36 23.16
N SER A 2 1.04 -11.89 22.95
CA SER A 2 1.28 -10.44 22.81
C SER A 2 0.62 -9.95 21.52
N GLU A 3 -0.06 -8.81 21.59
CA GLU A 3 -0.60 -8.13 20.41
C GLU A 3 0.54 -7.80 19.44
N ASP A 4 0.36 -8.08 18.15
CA ASP A 4 1.36 -7.79 17.12
C ASP A 4 1.05 -6.56 16.28
N PHE A 5 -0.05 -5.89 16.58
CA PHE A 5 -0.51 -4.65 15.95
C PHE A 5 -0.66 -4.72 14.41
N ILE A 6 -0.78 -5.92 13.85
CA ILE A 6 -1.04 -6.12 12.42
C ILE A 6 -2.50 -6.59 12.26
N GLU A 7 -3.35 -5.70 11.72
CA GLU A 7 -4.75 -6.01 11.46
C GLU A 7 -5.00 -6.40 10.01
N ILE A 8 -5.92 -7.35 9.84
CA ILE A 8 -6.36 -7.85 8.54
C ILE A 8 -7.86 -7.64 8.43
N PHE A 9 -8.28 -6.70 7.59
CA PHE A 9 -9.67 -6.43 7.29
C PHE A 9 -10.05 -7.17 6.01
N SER A 10 -10.62 -8.36 6.18
CA SER A 10 -10.94 -9.24 5.05
C SER A 10 -12.12 -8.71 4.25
N LYS A 11 -11.94 -8.60 2.93
CA LYS A 11 -12.99 -8.24 1.96
C LYS A 11 -13.72 -6.93 2.26
N ASN A 12 -13.01 -5.97 2.86
CA ASN A 12 -13.56 -4.64 3.19
C ASN A 12 -13.67 -3.73 1.96
N VAL A 13 -12.92 -3.99 0.90
CA VAL A 13 -13.03 -3.29 -0.40
C VAL A 13 -13.74 -4.20 -1.38
N SER A 14 -14.81 -3.72 -2.01
CA SER A 14 -15.57 -4.54 -2.96
C SER A 14 -14.76 -4.86 -4.23
N VAL A 15 -15.11 -5.96 -4.90
CA VAL A 15 -14.45 -6.39 -6.14
C VAL A 15 -14.62 -5.35 -7.25
N GLU A 16 -15.77 -4.67 -7.29
CA GLU A 16 -16.07 -3.60 -8.25
C GLU A 16 -15.11 -2.41 -8.06
N VAL A 17 -14.87 -1.99 -6.82
CA VAL A 17 -13.91 -0.94 -6.47
C VAL A 17 -12.48 -1.38 -6.82
N CYS A 18 -12.12 -2.62 -6.51
CA CYS A 18 -10.81 -3.15 -6.90
C CYS A 18 -10.61 -3.10 -8.43
N ASN A 19 -11.58 -3.54 -9.20
CA ASN A 19 -11.51 -3.54 -10.66
C ASN A 19 -11.41 -2.11 -11.23
N SER A 20 -12.20 -1.16 -10.73
CA SER A 20 -12.14 0.22 -11.18
C SER A 20 -10.77 0.89 -10.95
N LEU A 21 -10.11 0.56 -9.82
CA LEU A 21 -8.77 1.03 -9.51
C LEU A 21 -7.70 0.41 -10.43
N ILE A 22 -7.83 -0.85 -10.78
CA ILE A 22 -6.95 -1.54 -11.74
C ILE A 22 -7.10 -0.94 -13.14
N GLU A 23 -8.33 -0.80 -13.63
CA GLU A 23 -8.62 -0.19 -14.93
C GLU A 23 -8.09 1.24 -15.02
N TRP A 24 -8.21 2.00 -13.95
CA TRP A 24 -7.66 3.35 -13.88
C TRP A 24 -6.13 3.33 -13.96
N PHE A 25 -5.46 2.44 -13.21
CA PHE A 25 -4.01 2.27 -13.28
C PHE A 25 -3.55 1.94 -14.71
N ASP A 26 -4.20 0.98 -15.35
CA ASP A 26 -3.84 0.54 -16.70
C ASP A 26 -4.03 1.66 -17.74
N ARG A 27 -5.08 2.48 -17.62
CA ARG A 27 -5.26 3.69 -18.45
C ARG A 27 -4.15 4.71 -18.23
N CYS A 28 -3.78 4.98 -16.98
CA CYS A 28 -2.67 5.88 -16.66
C CYS A 28 -1.33 5.36 -17.21
N HIS A 29 -1.10 4.05 -17.10
CA HIS A 29 0.09 3.40 -17.64
C HIS A 29 0.17 3.57 -19.18
N GLN A 30 -0.92 3.34 -19.90
CA GLN A 30 -1.00 3.49 -21.35
C GLN A 30 -0.74 4.93 -21.81
N THR A 31 -1.07 5.93 -20.99
CA THR A 31 -0.82 7.35 -21.28
C THR A 31 0.53 7.85 -20.76
N GLY A 32 1.41 6.96 -20.30
CA GLY A 32 2.76 7.31 -19.87
C GLY A 32 2.88 7.93 -18.50
N HIS A 33 1.84 7.85 -17.66
CA HIS A 33 1.83 8.40 -16.30
C HIS A 33 2.36 7.42 -15.24
N SER A 34 2.74 6.20 -15.60
CA SER A 34 3.34 5.25 -14.66
C SER A 34 4.82 5.53 -14.45
N ILE A 35 5.28 5.37 -13.21
CA ILE A 35 6.69 5.51 -12.84
C ILE A 35 7.25 4.10 -12.62
N HIS A 36 8.12 3.70 -13.55
CA HIS A 36 8.92 2.50 -13.35
C HIS A 36 9.99 2.78 -12.28
N ASN A 37 10.03 1.97 -11.23
CA ASN A 37 11.06 2.01 -10.20
C ASN A 37 11.25 3.42 -9.62
N MET A 38 10.36 3.83 -8.72
CA MET A 38 10.52 5.12 -8.03
C MET A 38 11.94 5.23 -7.47
N PRO A 39 12.76 6.21 -7.93
CA PRO A 39 14.01 6.49 -7.27
C PRO A 39 13.67 7.00 -5.86
N LEU A 40 14.12 6.28 -4.86
CA LEU A 40 14.16 6.84 -3.51
C LEU A 40 15.12 8.01 -3.54
N ILE A 41 14.69 9.14 -3.00
CA ILE A 41 15.55 10.29 -2.77
C ILE A 41 16.80 9.80 -2.03
N GLY A 42 17.96 9.86 -2.69
CA GLY A 42 19.27 9.61 -2.08
C GLY A 42 19.91 8.24 -2.28
N GLY A 43 19.41 7.35 -3.15
CA GLY A 43 20.05 6.04 -3.30
C GLY A 43 19.87 5.36 -4.65
N SER A 44 20.86 4.64 -5.08
CA SER A 44 20.83 3.73 -6.23
C SER A 44 19.60 2.81 -6.17
N THR A 45 18.70 2.95 -7.12
CA THR A 45 17.56 2.03 -7.31
C THR A 45 18.07 0.74 -7.91
N SER A 46 18.55 -0.16 -7.07
CA SER A 46 18.84 -1.50 -7.51
C SER A 46 17.52 -2.26 -7.72
N LYS A 47 17.36 -2.88 -8.91
CA LYS A 47 16.28 -3.85 -9.17
C LYS A 47 16.24 -4.97 -8.12
N LEU A 48 17.38 -5.21 -7.46
CA LEU A 48 17.52 -6.15 -6.34
C LEU A 48 16.73 -5.72 -5.10
N ARG A 49 16.47 -4.41 -4.95
CA ARG A 49 15.69 -3.88 -3.83
C ARG A 49 14.20 -3.91 -4.11
N ARG A 50 13.81 -3.42 -5.29
CA ARG A 50 12.42 -3.25 -5.70
C ARG A 50 12.32 -3.24 -7.23
N SER A 51 11.31 -3.90 -7.78
CA SER A 51 11.15 -4.07 -9.23
C SER A 51 9.70 -3.96 -9.70
N ASP A 52 8.85 -3.24 -8.99
CA ASP A 52 7.44 -3.03 -9.35
C ASP A 52 7.22 -1.74 -10.16
N GLU A 53 6.06 -1.63 -10.78
CA GLU A 53 5.56 -0.40 -11.39
C GLU A 53 4.60 0.30 -10.42
N ALA A 54 4.64 1.64 -10.36
CA ALA A 54 3.80 2.38 -9.46
C ALA A 54 3.31 3.70 -10.07
N ILE A 55 2.10 4.11 -9.67
CA ILE A 55 1.59 5.48 -9.83
C ILE A 55 1.43 6.08 -8.45
N SER A 56 2.04 7.25 -8.25
CA SER A 56 2.06 7.95 -6.97
C SER A 56 1.21 9.23 -7.06
N ILE A 57 0.22 9.36 -6.19
CA ILE A 57 -0.78 10.42 -6.28
C ILE A 57 -0.89 11.14 -4.93
N PRO A 58 -0.61 12.46 -4.89
CA PRO A 58 -0.98 13.28 -3.74
C PRO A 58 -2.52 13.37 -3.64
N THR A 59 -3.08 13.14 -2.47
CA THR A 59 -4.54 13.12 -2.27
C THR A 59 -5.20 14.45 -2.64
N GLN A 60 -4.49 15.57 -2.48
CA GLN A 60 -4.98 16.91 -2.82
C GLN A 60 -4.88 17.27 -4.33
N SER A 61 -4.16 16.48 -5.13
CA SER A 61 -3.81 16.82 -6.52
C SER A 61 -4.63 16.09 -7.58
N VAL A 62 -5.59 15.28 -7.18
CA VAL A 62 -6.39 14.43 -8.11
C VAL A 62 -7.13 15.27 -9.16
N SER A 63 -7.41 16.55 -8.88
CA SER A 63 -8.12 17.45 -9.80
C SER A 63 -7.22 18.29 -10.74
N SER A 64 -5.90 18.30 -10.54
CA SER A 64 -4.99 19.23 -11.24
C SER A 64 -4.04 18.58 -12.25
N ILE A 65 -4.06 17.26 -12.37
CA ILE A 65 -3.17 16.50 -13.24
C ILE A 65 -4.01 15.97 -14.42
N SER A 66 -3.45 15.97 -15.62
CA SER A 66 -4.05 15.35 -16.84
C SER A 66 -4.19 13.81 -16.73
N ILE A 67 -4.54 13.35 -15.55
CA ILE A 67 -4.76 11.94 -15.24
C ILE A 67 -6.26 11.65 -15.39
N PRO A 68 -6.66 10.50 -15.94
CA PRO A 68 -8.05 10.11 -15.99
C PRO A 68 -8.74 10.24 -14.64
N VAL A 69 -9.93 10.84 -14.60
CA VAL A 69 -10.70 10.98 -13.36
C VAL A 69 -11.08 9.60 -12.84
N ILE A 70 -10.97 9.42 -11.55
CA ILE A 70 -11.38 8.20 -10.83
C ILE A 70 -12.24 8.57 -9.64
N GLU A 71 -13.30 7.79 -9.41
CA GLU A 71 -14.11 7.87 -8.19
C GLU A 71 -13.44 7.04 -7.09
N LEU A 72 -12.92 7.73 -6.08
CA LEU A 72 -12.21 7.13 -4.96
C LEU A 72 -13.04 7.05 -3.66
N SER A 73 -14.20 7.72 -3.61
CA SER A 73 -14.99 7.80 -2.38
C SER A 73 -15.32 6.43 -1.79
N PRO A 74 -15.76 5.41 -2.56
CA PRO A 74 -16.07 4.10 -1.97
C PRO A 74 -14.83 3.41 -1.37
N PHE A 75 -13.64 3.63 -1.95
CA PHE A 75 -12.40 3.12 -1.39
C PHE A 75 -12.04 3.83 -0.08
N TRP A 76 -12.15 5.18 -0.06
CA TRP A 76 -11.84 5.96 1.16
C TRP A 76 -12.80 5.66 2.30
N GLU A 77 -14.06 5.45 2.02
CA GLU A 77 -15.05 5.02 3.03
C GLU A 77 -14.66 3.69 3.66
N ALA A 78 -14.33 2.68 2.84
CA ALA A 78 -13.88 1.38 3.30
C ALA A 78 -12.58 1.45 4.12
N LEU A 79 -11.62 2.26 3.68
CA LEU A 79 -10.35 2.48 4.39
C LEU A 79 -10.55 3.22 5.71
N ASN A 80 -11.45 4.21 5.74
CA ASN A 80 -11.76 4.95 6.96
C ASN A 80 -12.37 4.05 8.04
N LEU A 81 -13.21 3.10 7.68
CA LEU A 81 -13.74 2.10 8.62
C LEU A 81 -12.60 1.26 9.21
N CYS A 82 -11.62 0.83 8.40
CA CYS A 82 -10.45 0.14 8.91
C CYS A 82 -9.65 0.98 9.91
N TYR A 83 -9.51 2.28 9.66
CA TYR A 83 -8.83 3.20 10.58
C TYR A 83 -9.59 3.34 11.90
N ILE A 84 -10.90 3.51 11.85
CA ILE A 84 -11.76 3.62 13.03
C ILE A 84 -11.65 2.36 13.89
N ASP A 85 -11.83 1.19 13.29
CA ASP A 85 -11.76 -0.10 14.00
C ASP A 85 -10.37 -0.34 14.62
N TYR A 86 -9.30 -0.04 13.84
CA TYR A 86 -7.92 -0.15 14.33
C TYR A 86 -7.69 0.80 15.50
N SER A 87 -8.12 2.06 15.37
CA SER A 87 -7.93 3.09 16.39
C SER A 87 -8.68 2.79 17.68
N GLN A 88 -9.88 2.26 17.57
CA GLN A 88 -10.67 1.82 18.73
C GLN A 88 -10.02 0.63 19.43
N LYS A 89 -9.58 -0.38 18.66
CA LYS A 89 -8.96 -1.58 19.22
C LYS A 89 -7.70 -1.28 20.01
N TYR A 90 -6.88 -0.33 19.54
CA TYR A 90 -5.58 0.00 20.13
C TYR A 90 -5.58 1.31 20.95
N GLU A 91 -6.75 1.89 21.18
CA GLU A 91 -6.95 3.09 22.01
C GLU A 91 -6.11 4.30 21.53
N ILE A 92 -6.05 4.49 20.19
CA ILE A 92 -5.29 5.58 19.56
C ILE A 92 -6.20 6.61 18.86
N GLN A 93 -7.43 6.82 19.35
CA GLN A 93 -8.45 7.70 18.72
C GLN A 93 -8.04 9.18 18.67
N ASP A 94 -7.13 9.62 19.55
CA ASP A 94 -6.66 11.01 19.61
C ASP A 94 -5.70 11.39 18.45
N PHE A 95 -5.33 10.42 17.62
CA PHE A 95 -4.54 10.69 16.42
C PHE A 95 -5.45 11.13 15.28
N ASN A 96 -5.52 12.45 15.04
CA ASN A 96 -6.09 13.00 13.82
C ASN A 96 -5.18 12.67 12.64
N ALA A 97 -5.36 11.51 12.05
CA ALA A 97 -4.56 11.06 10.93
C ALA A 97 -5.22 11.42 9.59
N SER A 98 -4.41 11.79 8.62
CA SER A 98 -4.81 12.03 7.24
C SER A 98 -4.03 11.12 6.29
N CYS A 99 -4.52 10.96 5.07
CA CYS A 99 -3.80 10.29 4.00
C CYS A 99 -3.39 11.35 2.96
N LEU A 100 -2.13 11.79 3.00
CA LEU A 100 -1.62 12.84 2.12
C LEU A 100 -1.23 12.33 0.74
N LYS A 101 -0.91 11.06 0.65
CA LYS A 101 -0.42 10.42 -0.58
C LYS A 101 -0.73 8.93 -0.58
N PHE A 102 -1.07 8.42 -1.74
CA PHE A 102 -1.21 6.99 -1.97
C PHE A 102 -0.49 6.55 -3.24
N ASN A 103 -0.26 5.26 -3.36
CA ASN A 103 0.35 4.65 -4.53
C ASN A 103 -0.46 3.44 -4.95
N ILE A 104 -0.66 3.27 -6.27
CA ILE A 104 -1.12 2.00 -6.82
C ILE A 104 0.06 1.33 -7.49
N HIS A 105 0.21 0.04 -7.23
CA HIS A 105 1.33 -0.77 -7.69
C HIS A 105 0.84 -1.94 -8.53
N LYS A 106 1.60 -2.21 -9.60
CA LYS A 106 1.55 -3.45 -10.38
C LYS A 106 2.84 -4.23 -10.17
N VAL A 107 2.74 -5.51 -9.89
CA VAL A 107 3.87 -6.43 -9.66
C VAL A 107 3.62 -7.67 -10.49
N ILE A 108 4.51 -7.97 -11.43
CA ILE A 108 4.43 -9.15 -12.29
C ILE A 108 5.40 -10.24 -11.84
N GLU A 109 5.40 -11.38 -12.51
CA GLU A 109 6.31 -12.49 -12.23
C GLU A 109 7.77 -12.06 -12.12
N GLY A 110 8.47 -12.56 -11.11
CA GLY A 110 9.85 -12.22 -10.79
C GLY A 110 10.04 -10.88 -10.07
N GLN A 111 8.98 -10.09 -9.91
CA GLN A 111 9.02 -8.79 -9.24
C GLN A 111 8.57 -8.88 -7.77
N GLY A 112 8.97 -7.88 -7.00
CA GLY A 112 8.60 -7.72 -5.59
C GLY A 112 9.29 -6.54 -4.93
N TYR A 113 9.05 -6.37 -3.64
CA TYR A 113 9.83 -5.45 -2.81
C TYR A 113 10.71 -6.27 -1.86
N HIS A 114 11.87 -6.68 -2.34
CA HIS A 114 12.68 -7.74 -1.74
C HIS A 114 13.42 -7.31 -0.47
N GLN A 115 13.67 -6.00 -0.28
CA GLN A 115 14.41 -5.50 0.86
C GLN A 115 13.49 -5.34 2.08
N TRP A 116 13.96 -5.81 3.24
CA TRP A 116 13.38 -5.49 4.53
C TRP A 116 13.43 -3.99 4.79
N HIS A 117 12.30 -3.38 5.10
CA HIS A 117 12.18 -1.95 5.32
C HIS A 117 11.07 -1.62 6.33
N TRP A 118 11.10 -0.38 6.80
CA TRP A 118 10.02 0.28 7.52
C TRP A 118 9.70 1.61 6.82
N GLU A 119 8.61 2.28 7.21
CA GLU A 119 8.05 3.38 6.44
C GLU A 119 8.46 4.78 6.93
N THR A 120 8.95 4.91 8.16
CA THR A 120 9.34 6.19 8.73
C THR A 120 10.72 6.60 8.23
N LEU A 121 10.81 7.76 7.61
CA LEU A 121 12.07 8.36 7.18
C LEU A 121 12.53 9.38 8.22
N PRO A 122 13.82 9.38 8.61
CA PRO A 122 14.36 10.29 9.64
C PRO A 122 14.24 11.77 9.32
N ASP A 123 13.98 12.14 8.06
CA ASP A 123 14.10 13.50 7.54
C ASP A 123 12.90 13.92 6.67
N SER A 124 11.72 13.36 6.91
CA SER A 124 10.56 13.71 6.11
C SER A 124 9.95 15.02 6.61
N LYS A 125 10.04 16.06 5.78
CA LYS A 125 9.18 17.26 5.86
C LYS A 125 7.70 16.93 5.56
N MET A 126 7.39 15.70 5.25
CA MET A 126 6.06 15.12 5.13
C MET A 126 5.72 14.54 6.49
N GLY A 127 4.55 14.78 6.99
CA GLY A 127 4.09 14.44 8.34
C GLY A 127 4.55 13.08 8.91
N GLU A 128 4.42 12.91 10.19
CA GLU A 128 4.79 11.66 10.85
C GLU A 128 3.90 10.51 10.38
N ARG A 129 4.48 9.48 9.76
CA ARG A 129 3.78 8.27 9.35
C ARG A 129 3.53 7.38 10.56
N LEU A 130 2.30 7.31 10.97
CA LEU A 130 1.88 6.54 12.14
C LEU A 130 1.62 5.08 11.79
N LEU A 131 0.74 4.88 10.81
CA LEU A 131 0.33 3.56 10.36
C LEU A 131 0.55 3.43 8.86
N ARG A 132 0.91 2.24 8.44
CA ARG A 132 0.89 1.81 7.04
C ARG A 132 -0.42 1.08 6.77
N TRP A 133 -0.99 1.30 5.58
CA TRP A 133 -2.08 0.49 5.07
C TRP A 133 -1.77 -0.02 3.66
N LEU A 134 -2.31 -1.17 3.32
CA LEU A 134 -2.20 -1.80 2.01
C LEU A 134 -3.46 -2.60 1.72
N SER A 135 -4.13 -2.33 0.58
CA SER A 135 -5.29 -3.09 0.13
C SER A 135 -4.96 -3.84 -1.16
N PHE A 136 -5.23 -5.14 -1.19
CA PHE A 136 -5.01 -5.98 -2.35
C PHE A 136 -6.16 -5.83 -3.35
N LEU A 137 -5.86 -5.40 -4.58
CA LEU A 137 -6.83 -5.22 -5.65
C LEU A 137 -6.92 -6.46 -6.55
N LYS A 138 -5.78 -7.05 -6.86
CA LYS A 138 -5.64 -8.32 -7.60
C LYS A 138 -4.53 -9.14 -6.95
N VAL A 139 -4.70 -10.45 -6.89
CA VAL A 139 -3.74 -11.34 -6.25
C VAL A 139 -3.13 -12.30 -7.27
N PRO A 140 -1.85 -12.67 -7.12
CA PRO A 140 -1.20 -13.63 -7.98
C PRO A 140 -1.70 -15.05 -7.68
N GLU A 141 -1.45 -15.98 -8.59
CA GLU A 141 -1.70 -17.41 -8.36
C GLU A 141 -0.74 -17.97 -7.29
N GLU A 142 0.52 -17.49 -7.30
CA GLU A 142 1.55 -17.94 -6.37
C GLU A 142 2.51 -16.80 -5.99
N GLY A 143 2.91 -16.74 -4.71
CA GLY A 143 3.82 -15.73 -4.17
C GLY A 143 3.11 -14.43 -3.80
N GLY A 144 3.87 -13.33 -3.73
CA GLY A 144 3.38 -11.97 -3.52
C GLY A 144 2.90 -11.65 -2.10
N GLU A 145 3.24 -12.48 -1.10
CA GLU A 145 2.85 -12.26 0.30
C GLU A 145 3.52 -11.01 0.87
N THR A 146 2.90 -10.43 1.90
CA THR A 146 3.53 -9.44 2.78
C THR A 146 4.12 -10.17 3.99
N GLU A 147 5.42 -10.06 4.19
CA GLU A 147 6.14 -10.76 5.24
C GLU A 147 6.70 -9.79 6.27
N PHE A 148 6.47 -10.08 7.57
CA PHE A 148 6.91 -9.31 8.72
C PHE A 148 8.01 -10.08 9.48
N LEU A 149 9.17 -9.43 9.65
CA LEU A 149 10.37 -10.08 10.18
C LEU A 149 10.23 -10.46 11.64
N TYR A 150 9.92 -9.49 12.49
CA TYR A 150 9.90 -9.69 13.94
C TYR A 150 8.66 -10.44 14.43
N GLN A 151 7.52 -10.22 13.77
CA GLN A 151 6.27 -10.90 14.07
C GLN A 151 6.22 -12.32 13.50
N LYS A 152 7.18 -12.69 12.62
CA LYS A 152 7.24 -13.99 11.93
C LYS A 152 5.94 -14.34 11.21
N ARG A 153 5.28 -13.32 10.66
CA ARG A 153 4.02 -13.46 9.91
C ARG A 153 4.29 -13.32 8.42
N ARG A 154 3.68 -14.19 7.66
CA ARG A 154 3.60 -14.10 6.21
C ARG A 154 2.13 -14.09 5.82
N ILE A 155 1.64 -12.96 5.32
CA ILE A 155 0.24 -12.75 5.01
C ILE A 155 0.04 -12.95 3.51
N LYS A 156 -0.75 -13.98 3.18
CA LYS A 156 -1.13 -14.27 1.80
C LYS A 156 -2.10 -13.18 1.30
N PRO A 157 -1.90 -12.65 0.08
CA PRO A 157 -2.81 -11.68 -0.49
C PRO A 157 -4.19 -12.28 -0.78
N GLU A 158 -5.24 -11.52 -0.46
CA GLU A 158 -6.63 -11.82 -0.79
C GLU A 158 -7.30 -10.57 -1.36
N VAL A 159 -8.06 -10.71 -2.46
CA VAL A 159 -8.73 -9.58 -3.12
C VAL A 159 -9.67 -8.86 -2.16
N GLY A 160 -9.61 -7.53 -2.16
CA GLY A 160 -10.43 -6.67 -1.30
C GLY A 160 -10.03 -6.64 0.16
N THR A 161 -8.93 -7.29 0.54
CA THR A 161 -8.44 -7.31 1.92
C THR A 161 -7.47 -6.17 2.16
N THR A 162 -7.66 -5.45 3.27
CA THR A 162 -6.76 -4.38 3.72
C THR A 162 -5.95 -4.82 4.94
N LEU A 163 -4.66 -4.55 4.91
CA LEU A 163 -3.74 -4.68 6.04
C LEU A 163 -3.48 -3.29 6.62
N VAL A 164 -3.44 -3.19 7.96
CA VAL A 164 -3.03 -1.98 8.69
C VAL A 164 -2.00 -2.38 9.76
N TRP A 165 -0.89 -1.63 9.84
CA TRP A 165 0.18 -1.89 10.84
C TRP A 165 1.00 -0.63 11.13
N PRO A 166 1.74 -0.58 12.28
CA PRO A 166 2.62 0.54 12.60
C PRO A 166 3.73 0.76 11.58
N SER A 167 4.01 2.02 11.25
CA SER A 167 5.02 2.41 10.25
C SER A 167 6.47 2.33 10.74
N TYR A 168 6.70 2.00 11.99
CA TYR A 168 8.00 2.08 12.66
C TYR A 168 8.87 0.83 12.47
N PHE A 169 10.14 0.95 12.89
CA PHE A 169 11.16 -0.10 12.80
C PHE A 169 10.78 -1.43 13.48
N THR A 170 9.83 -1.41 14.40
CA THR A 170 9.27 -2.61 15.03
C THR A 170 8.53 -3.53 14.05
N HIS A 171 8.12 -2.99 12.90
CA HIS A 171 7.38 -3.71 11.87
C HIS A 171 8.14 -3.74 10.54
N LEU A 172 9.41 -4.24 10.59
CA LEU A 172 10.14 -4.52 9.37
C LEU A 172 9.38 -5.53 8.52
N HIS A 173 9.15 -5.14 7.28
CA HIS A 173 8.40 -5.96 6.33
C HIS A 173 8.99 -5.90 4.93
N LYS A 174 8.56 -6.82 4.09
CA LYS A 174 8.87 -6.85 2.65
C LYS A 174 7.69 -7.43 1.87
N GLY A 175 7.65 -7.15 0.56
CA GLY A 175 6.76 -7.82 -0.38
C GLY A 175 7.50 -8.97 -1.07
N ASN A 176 7.09 -10.20 -0.83
CA ASN A 176 7.68 -11.36 -1.47
C ASN A 176 7.43 -11.33 -2.98
N MET A 177 8.31 -11.99 -3.71
CA MET A 177 8.25 -12.10 -5.16
C MET A 177 6.95 -12.73 -5.63
N VAL A 178 6.36 -12.22 -6.69
CA VAL A 178 5.30 -12.88 -7.43
C VAL A 178 5.94 -14.03 -8.22
N ILE A 179 5.52 -15.25 -7.95
CA ILE A 179 6.05 -16.46 -8.59
C ILE A 179 5.26 -16.76 -9.86
N LYS A 180 3.92 -16.59 -9.81
CA LYS A 180 3.05 -16.83 -10.96
C LYS A 180 1.88 -15.84 -10.99
N GLY A 181 1.65 -15.24 -12.15
CA GLY A 181 0.59 -14.26 -12.38
C GLY A 181 1.00 -12.82 -12.06
N GLU A 182 0.06 -12.00 -11.63
CA GLU A 182 0.30 -10.59 -11.31
C GLU A 182 -0.48 -10.13 -10.08
N LYS A 183 0.06 -9.13 -9.38
CA LYS A 183 -0.54 -8.52 -8.21
C LYS A 183 -0.74 -7.02 -8.43
N TYR A 184 -1.92 -6.52 -8.06
CA TYR A 184 -2.17 -5.09 -7.90
C TYR A 184 -2.52 -4.80 -6.45
N TYR A 185 -1.99 -3.70 -5.93
CA TYR A 185 -2.36 -3.21 -4.61
C TYR A 185 -2.31 -1.69 -4.55
N ILE A 186 -3.17 -1.11 -3.74
CA ILE A 186 -3.15 0.31 -3.38
C ILE A 186 -2.64 0.45 -1.95
N THR A 187 -1.86 1.49 -1.69
CA THR A 187 -1.19 1.63 -0.40
C THR A 187 -0.84 3.07 -0.08
N GLY A 188 -0.80 3.39 1.19
CA GLY A 188 -0.45 4.72 1.71
C GLY A 188 -0.18 4.67 3.21
N TRP A 189 -0.29 5.83 3.83
CA TRP A 189 -0.02 5.99 5.25
C TRP A 189 -1.13 6.81 5.90
N PHE A 190 -1.41 6.51 7.15
CA PHE A 190 -2.08 7.44 8.04
C PHE A 190 -0.99 8.29 8.70
N GLU A 191 -1.02 9.60 8.42
CA GLU A 191 0.03 10.57 8.73
C GLU A 191 -0.55 11.70 9.59
N ARG A 192 0.30 12.28 10.44
CA ARG A 192 -0.04 13.42 11.30
C ARG A 192 0.67 14.69 10.82
#